data_08f0e1ea46aff08791165d0de2df3b58
#
_entry.id   08f0e1ea46aff08791165d0de2df3b58
#
_cell.length_a   1.000
_cell.length_b   1.000
_cell.length_c   1.000
_cell.angle_alpha   90.00
_cell.angle_beta   90.00
_cell.angle_gamma   90.00
#
_symmetry.space_group_name_H-M   'P 1'
#
loop_
_entity.id
_entity.type
_entity.pdbx_description
1 polymer ?
#
loop_
_entity_poly.entity_id
_entity_poly.type
_entity_poly.pdbx_seq_one_letter_code
_entity_poly.pdbx_strand_id
1 'polypeptide(L)'
;MPGANRVPGTTRRARRHRALGAACAAAALALLPASPARADTIRAQQWGLDALHTDEAWQTTRGKGITVAVVDTGVDDSLPDLAGQVLPGKDMIGFGAGRGDHSWARHGTAMAAIIAGRGHGVSDDDGVLGIAPQAKVLPVRVILEASDPDRAKARKSRGTALADGIRWAADHGADVINLSLGDDSESAHPEPGEDAAVQYALKKGAVVVASAGNSGEKGDHISYPAAYPGVIAVAAVDRYGTHASFSTRRWYAAVSAPGDDIVVPAPDRQYYVEWGTSAASAFVSGAVALVRAAHPGLTPAQIKKLLTDTARSSPAGGRDDSRGYGMVDPAAAIKAGGKLRPAGLRPDSAAAGYREKYFGSGPTPPREDRGPAGWLAPVAGGLGALLLALAVVLWRGRNGRPVFPRR
;
A
#
# COMPACT_ATOMS: atom_id res chain seq x y z
N MET A 1 69.00 74.69 -8.82
CA MET A 1 69.68 73.55 -9.49
C MET A 1 69.56 72.36 -8.63
N PRO A 2 69.48 71.11 -9.14
CA PRO A 2 68.66 70.50 -10.21
C PRO A 2 67.77 69.40 -9.58
N GLY A 3 66.94 68.70 -10.19
CA GLY A 3 66.61 68.30 -11.53
C GLY A 3 65.49 67.26 -11.44
N ALA A 4 64.56 67.42 -12.37
CA ALA A 4 63.41 66.56 -12.51
C ALA A 4 63.82 65.19 -13.11
N ASN A 5 63.25 64.07 -12.60
CA ASN A 5 63.26 62.84 -13.37
C ASN A 5 61.79 62.27 -13.41
N ARG A 6 61.22 62.32 -14.63
CA ARG A 6 59.98 61.66 -14.98
C ARG A 6 60.25 60.19 -15.22
N VAL A 7 59.44 59.34 -14.62
CA VAL A 7 59.32 57.89 -14.94
C VAL A 7 58.08 57.65 -15.77
N PRO A 8 58.13 56.95 -16.92
CA PRO A 8 57.01 56.82 -17.86
C PRO A 8 56.06 55.71 -17.45
N GLY A 9 54.81 55.92 -17.86
CA GLY A 9 53.63 55.12 -17.54
C GLY A 9 53.67 53.66 -18.04
N THR A 10 53.45 52.78 -17.12
CA THR A 10 53.17 51.34 -17.36
C THR A 10 51.82 50.87 -16.85
N THR A 11 50.85 51.74 -16.63
CA THR A 11 49.59 51.40 -15.93
C THR A 11 48.38 51.06 -16.84
N ARG A 12 48.44 51.22 -18.14
CA ARG A 12 47.32 50.93 -19.05
C ARG A 12 47.28 49.49 -19.57
N ARG A 13 48.44 48.83 -19.75
CA ARG A 13 48.48 47.46 -20.25
C ARG A 13 48.09 46.41 -19.16
N ALA A 14 48.50 46.62 -17.94
CA ALA A 14 48.17 45.70 -16.81
C ALA A 14 46.68 45.69 -16.46
N ARG A 15 45.93 46.81 -16.65
CA ARG A 15 44.49 46.84 -16.43
C ARG A 15 43.68 46.09 -17.52
N ARG A 16 44.16 46.11 -18.78
CA ARG A 16 43.47 45.37 -19.88
C ARG A 16 43.62 43.84 -19.71
N HIS A 17 44.79 43.35 -19.28
CA HIS A 17 44.99 41.90 -19.03
C HIS A 17 44.21 41.39 -17.81
N ARG A 18 44.02 42.21 -16.77
CA ARG A 18 43.18 41.87 -15.62
C ARG A 18 41.67 41.85 -15.98
N ALA A 19 41.22 42.74 -16.83
CA ALA A 19 39.83 42.76 -17.31
C ALA A 19 39.52 41.60 -18.26
N LEU A 20 40.44 41.21 -19.15
CA LEU A 20 40.28 40.03 -19.98
C LEU A 20 40.31 38.70 -19.14
N GLY A 21 41.19 38.61 -18.16
CA GLY A 21 41.25 37.45 -17.26
C GLY A 21 39.97 37.29 -16.43
N ALA A 22 39.38 38.36 -15.94
CA ALA A 22 38.08 38.33 -15.22
C ALA A 22 36.92 37.96 -16.13
N ALA A 23 36.87 38.44 -17.39
CA ALA A 23 35.86 38.08 -18.36
C ALA A 23 35.93 36.59 -18.79
N CYS A 24 37.16 36.05 -18.97
CA CYS A 24 37.36 34.64 -19.29
C CYS A 24 36.99 33.72 -18.09
N ALA A 25 37.29 34.16 -16.85
CA ALA A 25 36.88 33.40 -15.66
C ALA A 25 35.33 33.39 -15.46
N ALA A 26 34.66 34.52 -15.73
CA ALA A 26 33.20 34.60 -15.70
C ALA A 26 32.53 33.75 -16.80
N ALA A 27 33.13 33.74 -18.01
CA ALA A 27 32.66 32.90 -19.11
C ALA A 27 32.91 31.40 -18.85
N ALA A 28 33.99 31.03 -18.18
CA ALA A 28 34.27 29.64 -17.80
C ALA A 28 33.34 29.14 -16.68
N LEU A 29 32.89 30.01 -15.75
CA LEU A 29 31.87 29.66 -14.76
C LEU A 29 30.48 29.47 -15.38
N ALA A 30 30.17 30.20 -16.45
CA ALA A 30 28.88 30.06 -17.16
C ALA A 30 28.79 28.82 -18.05
N LEU A 31 29.92 28.15 -18.31
CA LEU A 31 30.02 26.91 -19.09
C LEU A 31 30.14 25.66 -18.23
N LEU A 32 30.08 25.78 -16.89
CA LEU A 32 29.92 24.59 -16.05
C LEU A 32 28.55 23.99 -16.37
N PRO A 33 28.50 22.69 -16.79
CA PRO A 33 27.23 22.04 -16.95
C PRO A 33 26.49 22.19 -15.61
N ALA A 34 25.29 22.77 -15.63
CA ALA A 34 24.41 22.72 -14.49
C ALA A 34 24.33 21.26 -14.09
N SER A 35 24.81 20.92 -12.90
CA SER A 35 24.63 19.57 -12.38
C SER A 35 23.16 19.24 -12.57
N PRO A 36 22.79 18.09 -13.18
CA PRO A 36 21.39 17.73 -13.27
C PRO A 36 20.82 17.86 -11.85
N ALA A 37 19.75 18.62 -11.70
CA ALA A 37 19.05 18.69 -10.43
C ALA A 37 18.91 17.25 -9.94
N ARG A 38 19.49 16.91 -8.80
CA ARG A 38 19.33 15.57 -8.22
C ARG A 38 17.82 15.43 -8.05
N ALA A 39 17.25 14.49 -8.81
CA ALA A 39 15.92 14.04 -8.52
C ALA A 39 15.88 13.73 -7.03
N ASP A 40 14.85 14.21 -6.33
CA ASP A 40 14.71 13.98 -4.90
C ASP A 40 14.91 12.49 -4.61
N THR A 41 15.81 12.19 -3.69
CA THR A 41 16.13 10.81 -3.32
C THR A 41 14.90 10.06 -2.82
N ILE A 42 13.91 10.77 -2.27
CA ILE A 42 12.64 10.20 -1.80
C ILE A 42 11.78 9.77 -2.99
N ARG A 43 11.60 10.64 -3.99
CA ARG A 43 10.84 10.34 -5.20
C ARG A 43 11.42 9.13 -5.96
N ALA A 44 12.73 9.04 -6.05
CA ALA A 44 13.42 7.91 -6.70
C ALA A 44 13.23 6.56 -5.99
N GLN A 45 12.79 6.56 -4.73
CA GLN A 45 12.50 5.35 -3.97
C GLN A 45 11.04 4.90 -4.08
N GLN A 46 10.16 5.68 -4.73
CA GLN A 46 8.74 5.38 -4.86
C GLN A 46 8.46 4.34 -5.97
N TRP A 47 9.08 3.17 -5.89
CA TRP A 47 8.95 2.09 -6.87
C TRP A 47 7.50 1.68 -7.16
N GLY A 48 6.61 1.87 -6.19
CA GLY A 48 5.19 1.48 -6.31
C GLY A 48 4.44 2.24 -7.41
N LEU A 49 4.80 3.49 -7.69
CA LEU A 49 4.21 4.28 -8.78
C LEU A 49 4.59 3.69 -10.14
N ASP A 50 5.87 3.34 -10.34
CA ASP A 50 6.37 2.72 -11.56
C ASP A 50 5.75 1.34 -11.76
N ALA A 51 5.69 0.53 -10.68
CA ALA A 51 5.09 -0.79 -10.73
C ALA A 51 3.62 -0.78 -11.13
N LEU A 52 2.89 0.30 -10.85
CA LEU A 52 1.48 0.47 -11.21
C LEU A 52 1.27 1.23 -12.53
N HIS A 53 2.34 1.60 -13.25
CA HIS A 53 2.30 2.38 -14.49
C HIS A 53 1.44 3.65 -14.36
N THR A 54 1.62 4.37 -13.26
CA THR A 54 0.79 5.54 -12.94
C THR A 54 0.94 6.67 -13.93
N ASP A 55 2.10 6.81 -14.57
CA ASP A 55 2.39 7.77 -15.64
C ASP A 55 1.44 7.60 -16.84
N GLU A 56 1.12 6.37 -17.23
CA GLU A 56 0.13 6.08 -18.27
C GLU A 56 -1.28 6.50 -17.84
N ALA A 57 -1.68 6.20 -16.61
CA ALA A 57 -2.97 6.60 -16.07
C ALA A 57 -3.10 8.14 -15.98
N TRP A 58 -2.01 8.82 -15.64
CA TRP A 58 -1.95 10.29 -15.53
C TRP A 58 -2.06 11.01 -16.86
N GLN A 59 -1.85 10.35 -17.99
CA GLN A 59 -2.20 10.89 -19.30
C GLN A 59 -3.70 11.16 -19.45
N THR A 60 -4.53 10.45 -18.69
CA THR A 60 -5.99 10.63 -18.69
C THR A 60 -6.46 11.48 -17.52
N THR A 61 -6.02 11.17 -16.30
CA THR A 61 -6.45 11.86 -15.09
C THR A 61 -5.46 11.66 -13.94
N ARG A 62 -5.41 12.62 -13.01
CA ARG A 62 -4.70 12.55 -11.74
C ARG A 62 -5.65 12.50 -10.53
N GLY A 63 -6.91 12.11 -10.75
CA GLY A 63 -7.91 11.96 -9.68
C GLY A 63 -8.67 13.24 -9.31
N LYS A 64 -8.62 14.30 -10.14
CA LYS A 64 -9.29 15.58 -9.86
C LYS A 64 -10.80 15.36 -9.67
N GLY A 65 -11.33 16.00 -8.61
CA GLY A 65 -12.77 15.98 -8.29
C GLY A 65 -13.20 14.77 -7.46
N ILE A 66 -12.29 13.86 -7.12
CA ILE A 66 -12.57 12.67 -6.32
C ILE A 66 -12.16 12.90 -4.86
N THR A 67 -13.01 12.45 -3.95
CA THR A 67 -12.76 12.46 -2.51
C THR A 67 -12.52 11.04 -2.02
N VAL A 68 -11.35 10.80 -1.43
CA VAL A 68 -11.00 9.53 -0.79
C VAL A 68 -11.03 9.71 0.73
N ALA A 69 -11.94 9.04 1.40
CA ALA A 69 -11.94 9.00 2.85
C ALA A 69 -10.83 8.06 3.35
N VAL A 70 -9.95 8.59 4.21
CA VAL A 70 -8.96 7.80 4.96
C VAL A 70 -9.52 7.58 6.35
N VAL A 71 -10.13 6.42 6.55
CA VAL A 71 -10.76 6.00 7.82
C VAL A 71 -9.71 5.24 8.62
N ASP A 72 -9.00 5.96 9.50
CA ASP A 72 -7.73 5.52 10.08
C ASP A 72 -7.43 6.22 11.44
N THR A 73 -6.16 6.48 11.74
CA THR A 73 -5.68 7.16 12.96
C THR A 73 -5.80 8.70 12.91
N GLY A 74 -6.34 9.25 11.83
CA GLY A 74 -6.34 10.69 11.50
C GLY A 74 -5.33 11.00 10.39
N VAL A 75 -5.26 12.27 9.97
CA VAL A 75 -4.30 12.75 8.96
C VAL A 75 -3.75 14.11 9.39
N ASP A 76 -2.44 14.27 9.31
CA ASP A 76 -1.80 15.58 9.51
C ASP A 76 -1.86 16.40 8.23
N ASP A 77 -2.74 17.39 8.21
CA ASP A 77 -2.93 18.32 7.10
C ASP A 77 -1.83 19.39 6.99
N SER A 78 -0.94 19.48 7.99
CA SER A 78 0.21 20.39 7.98
C SER A 78 1.43 19.85 7.23
N LEU A 79 1.37 18.57 6.83
CA LEU A 79 2.45 17.93 6.09
C LEU A 79 2.61 18.57 4.70
N PRO A 80 3.81 19.01 4.30
CA PRO A 80 4.03 19.66 3.00
C PRO A 80 3.53 18.83 1.80
N ASP A 81 3.76 17.52 1.82
CA ASP A 81 3.33 16.59 0.77
C ASP A 81 1.80 16.53 0.59
N LEU A 82 1.03 16.90 1.60
CA LEU A 82 -0.43 16.90 1.59
C LEU A 82 -1.04 18.30 1.54
N ALA A 83 -0.22 19.34 1.36
CA ALA A 83 -0.67 20.72 1.38
C ALA A 83 -1.85 20.97 0.42
N GLY A 84 -2.99 21.43 0.98
CA GLY A 84 -4.22 21.70 0.24
C GLY A 84 -4.99 20.46 -0.26
N GLN A 85 -4.54 19.24 0.06
CA GLN A 85 -5.26 18.01 -0.33
C GLN A 85 -6.25 17.55 0.74
N VAL A 86 -6.03 17.87 2.01
CA VAL A 86 -6.82 17.37 3.14
C VAL A 86 -8.04 18.27 3.38
N LEU A 87 -9.22 17.65 3.41
CA LEU A 87 -10.49 18.28 3.75
C LEU A 87 -10.70 18.28 5.27
N PRO A 88 -11.61 19.12 5.81
CA PRO A 88 -12.05 18.99 7.19
C PRO A 88 -12.62 17.60 7.45
N GLY A 89 -12.07 16.92 8.46
CA GLY A 89 -12.40 15.54 8.79
C GLY A 89 -13.23 15.39 10.07
N LYS A 90 -13.32 14.16 10.56
CA LYS A 90 -14.05 13.79 11.76
C LYS A 90 -13.22 12.91 12.69
N ASP A 91 -13.23 13.21 13.96
CA ASP A 91 -12.72 12.35 15.03
C ASP A 91 -13.90 11.62 15.71
N MET A 92 -13.93 10.29 15.60
CA MET A 92 -14.92 9.41 16.23
C MET A 92 -14.45 8.96 17.63
N ILE A 93 -13.18 9.18 17.96
CA ILE A 93 -12.59 8.77 19.25
C ILE A 93 -12.76 9.87 20.29
N GLY A 94 -12.35 11.09 19.99
CA GLY A 94 -12.51 12.27 20.85
C GLY A 94 -11.51 12.37 22.02
N PHE A 95 -10.50 11.51 22.08
CA PHE A 95 -9.42 11.54 23.07
C PHE A 95 -8.17 10.83 22.54
N GLY A 96 -7.13 10.66 23.39
CA GLY A 96 -5.80 10.15 23.00
C GLY A 96 -4.91 11.24 22.43
N ALA A 97 -3.83 10.86 21.78
CA ALA A 97 -2.86 11.78 21.20
C ALA A 97 -3.52 12.79 20.26
N GLY A 98 -3.05 14.02 20.29
CA GLY A 98 -3.48 15.13 19.44
C GLY A 98 -2.37 15.69 18.56
N ARG A 99 -2.65 16.73 17.79
CA ARG A 99 -1.66 17.41 16.92
C ARG A 99 -0.42 17.81 17.73
N GLY A 100 0.75 17.45 17.20
CA GLY A 100 2.04 17.67 17.84
C GLY A 100 2.55 16.51 18.69
N ASP A 101 1.73 15.51 18.98
CA ASP A 101 2.18 14.28 19.64
C ASP A 101 2.77 13.29 18.63
N HIS A 102 3.85 12.61 19.01
CA HIS A 102 4.50 11.62 18.12
C HIS A 102 3.62 10.44 17.73
N SER A 103 2.62 10.11 18.55
CA SER A 103 1.65 9.03 18.31
C SER A 103 0.35 9.53 17.69
N TRP A 104 0.34 10.73 17.08
CA TRP A 104 -0.86 11.22 16.44
C TRP A 104 -0.80 11.07 14.92
N ALA A 105 -1.83 10.44 14.34
CA ALA A 105 -2.12 10.40 12.91
C ALA A 105 -0.96 9.90 12.01
N ARG A 106 0.03 9.17 12.54
CA ARG A 106 1.19 8.73 11.76
C ARG A 106 0.78 7.81 10.61
N HIS A 107 0.02 6.75 10.93
CA HIS A 107 -0.38 5.75 9.93
C HIS A 107 -1.36 6.34 8.91
N GLY A 108 -2.41 7.04 9.34
CA GLY A 108 -3.36 7.63 8.40
C GLY A 108 -2.75 8.72 7.51
N THR A 109 -1.75 9.48 7.99
CA THR A 109 -0.99 10.45 7.19
C THR A 109 -0.18 9.75 6.10
N ALA A 110 0.48 8.64 6.44
CA ALA A 110 1.21 7.82 5.47
C ALA A 110 0.26 7.28 4.37
N MET A 111 -0.90 6.75 4.74
CA MET A 111 -1.90 6.27 3.78
C MET A 111 -2.44 7.39 2.89
N ALA A 112 -2.72 8.56 3.48
CA ALA A 112 -3.16 9.74 2.73
C ALA A 112 -2.11 10.18 1.70
N ALA A 113 -0.83 10.12 2.05
CA ALA A 113 0.26 10.48 1.15
C ALA A 113 0.44 9.49 -0.01
N ILE A 114 0.29 8.18 0.21
CA ILE A 114 0.26 7.18 -0.86
C ILE A 114 -0.91 7.44 -1.82
N ILE A 115 -2.06 7.85 -1.32
CA ILE A 115 -3.26 8.13 -2.13
C ILE A 115 -3.10 9.43 -2.91
N ALA A 116 -2.82 10.56 -2.23
CA ALA A 116 -3.00 11.91 -2.76
C ALA A 116 -1.83 12.86 -2.44
N GLY A 117 -0.66 12.36 -2.09
CA GLY A 117 0.54 13.18 -1.97
C GLY A 117 0.78 13.95 -3.25
N ARG A 118 1.13 15.23 -3.13
CA ARG A 118 1.39 16.09 -4.29
C ARG A 118 2.87 16.47 -4.43
N GLY A 119 3.69 16.06 -3.45
CA GLY A 119 5.04 16.59 -3.31
C GLY A 119 5.05 18.00 -2.72
N HIS A 120 6.22 18.59 -2.68
CA HIS A 120 6.45 19.96 -2.23
C HIS A 120 7.69 20.57 -2.92
N GLY A 121 8.17 21.74 -2.47
CA GLY A 121 9.32 22.40 -3.07
C GLY A 121 8.98 23.12 -4.38
N VAL A 122 10.01 23.41 -5.17
CA VAL A 122 9.86 24.07 -6.46
C VAL A 122 9.25 23.07 -7.46
N SER A 123 8.12 23.43 -8.05
CA SER A 123 7.39 22.57 -9.02
C SER A 123 6.86 21.25 -8.45
N ASP A 124 6.72 21.14 -7.13
CA ASP A 124 6.30 19.91 -6.43
C ASP A 124 7.22 18.70 -6.70
N ASP A 125 8.51 18.95 -6.94
CA ASP A 125 9.48 17.90 -7.30
C ASP A 125 10.07 17.18 -6.08
N ASP A 126 9.96 17.74 -4.88
CA ASP A 126 10.43 17.16 -3.63
C ASP A 126 9.33 16.32 -2.94
N GLY A 127 9.73 15.39 -2.07
CA GLY A 127 8.85 14.58 -1.24
C GLY A 127 8.11 13.47 -1.99
N VAL A 128 6.99 13.00 -1.44
CA VAL A 128 6.24 11.87 -2.01
C VAL A 128 5.11 12.33 -2.91
N LEU A 129 4.93 11.60 -4.01
CA LEU A 129 3.79 11.73 -4.91
C LEU A 129 2.84 10.55 -4.67
N GLY A 130 1.56 10.84 -4.50
CA GLY A 130 0.52 9.83 -4.42
C GLY A 130 0.05 9.38 -5.80
N ILE A 131 -0.62 8.25 -5.86
CA ILE A 131 -1.12 7.69 -7.11
C ILE A 131 -2.22 8.58 -7.74
N ALA A 132 -3.00 9.31 -6.93
CA ALA A 132 -4.03 10.23 -7.36
C ALA A 132 -3.79 11.65 -6.79
N PRO A 133 -2.72 12.36 -7.23
CA PRO A 133 -2.23 13.57 -6.57
C PRO A 133 -3.16 14.79 -6.70
N GLN A 134 -4.26 14.69 -7.43
CA GLN A 134 -5.31 15.74 -7.51
C GLN A 134 -6.61 15.32 -6.80
N ALA A 135 -6.66 14.14 -6.19
CA ALA A 135 -7.77 13.74 -5.32
C ALA A 135 -7.72 14.51 -3.99
N LYS A 136 -8.86 14.60 -3.31
CA LYS A 136 -8.95 15.14 -1.95
C LYS A 136 -9.04 14.00 -0.93
N VAL A 137 -8.44 14.22 0.22
CA VAL A 137 -8.46 13.30 1.36
C VAL A 137 -9.46 13.80 2.38
N LEU A 138 -10.41 12.94 2.77
CA LEU A 138 -11.36 13.18 3.86
C LEU A 138 -10.95 12.33 5.07
N PRO A 139 -10.26 12.91 6.08
CA PRO A 139 -9.79 12.13 7.21
C PRO A 139 -10.92 11.78 8.19
N VAL A 140 -10.97 10.51 8.61
CA VAL A 140 -11.90 10.05 9.64
C VAL A 140 -11.12 9.23 10.66
N ARG A 141 -10.94 9.79 11.86
CA ARG A 141 -10.21 9.11 12.94
C ARG A 141 -11.13 8.13 13.66
N VAL A 142 -10.87 6.84 13.52
CA VAL A 142 -11.67 5.76 14.12
C VAL A 142 -10.86 4.84 15.03
N ILE A 143 -9.54 5.00 15.01
CA ILE A 143 -8.60 4.19 15.79
C ILE A 143 -7.45 5.09 16.26
N LEU A 144 -6.78 4.70 17.36
CA LEU A 144 -5.55 5.33 17.82
C LEU A 144 -4.32 4.56 17.32
N GLU A 145 -3.17 5.23 17.23
CA GLU A 145 -1.90 4.59 16.90
C GLU A 145 -1.57 3.45 17.86
N ALA A 146 -0.74 2.51 17.38
CA ALA A 146 -0.31 1.37 18.21
C ALA A 146 0.47 1.82 19.45
N SER A 147 1.19 2.93 19.36
CA SER A 147 1.97 3.54 20.43
C SER A 147 1.16 4.43 21.37
N ASP A 148 -0.12 4.73 21.04
CA ASP A 148 -0.96 5.59 21.89
C ASP A 148 -1.38 4.85 23.18
N PRO A 149 -1.10 5.39 24.37
CA PRO A 149 -1.43 4.75 25.65
C PRO A 149 -2.95 4.55 25.86
N ASP A 150 -3.78 5.39 25.24
CA ASP A 150 -5.23 5.29 25.32
C ASP A 150 -5.85 4.30 24.30
N ARG A 151 -5.03 3.63 23.45
CA ARG A 151 -5.53 2.72 22.42
C ARG A 151 -6.43 1.61 22.95
N ALA A 152 -6.03 0.97 24.06
CA ALA A 152 -6.84 -0.09 24.68
C ALA A 152 -8.19 0.45 25.21
N LYS A 153 -8.20 1.64 25.79
CA LYS A 153 -9.41 2.34 26.23
C LYS A 153 -10.30 2.70 25.05
N ALA A 154 -9.72 3.19 23.95
CA ALA A 154 -10.48 3.52 22.74
C ALA A 154 -11.16 2.28 22.16
N ARG A 155 -10.45 1.16 21.99
CA ARG A 155 -11.03 -0.11 21.55
C ARG A 155 -12.23 -0.54 22.39
N LYS A 156 -12.14 -0.40 23.71
CA LYS A 156 -13.21 -0.79 24.64
C LYS A 156 -14.41 0.17 24.63
N SER A 157 -14.17 1.48 24.57
CA SER A 157 -15.21 2.52 24.76
C SER A 157 -15.76 3.09 23.45
N ARG A 158 -15.11 2.81 22.30
CA ARG A 158 -15.46 3.31 20.98
C ARG A 158 -15.59 2.17 19.96
N GLY A 159 -16.12 1.03 20.35
CA GLY A 159 -16.25 -0.16 19.52
C GLY A 159 -17.05 0.06 18.22
N THR A 160 -17.91 1.08 18.16
CA THR A 160 -18.67 1.43 16.94
C THR A 160 -17.97 2.44 16.03
N ALA A 161 -16.80 2.99 16.45
CA ALA A 161 -16.16 4.10 15.76
C ALA A 161 -15.87 3.80 14.27
N LEU A 162 -15.51 2.57 13.94
CA LEU A 162 -15.27 2.16 12.55
C LEU A 162 -16.57 2.21 11.74
N ALA A 163 -17.64 1.57 12.21
CA ALA A 163 -18.93 1.57 11.54
C ALA A 163 -19.51 3.00 11.38
N ASP A 164 -19.40 3.81 12.43
CA ASP A 164 -19.87 5.20 12.42
C ASP A 164 -19.02 6.06 11.47
N GLY A 165 -17.71 5.83 11.42
CA GLY A 165 -16.77 6.51 10.52
C GLY A 165 -17.04 6.19 9.05
N ILE A 166 -17.28 4.92 8.72
CA ILE A 166 -17.64 4.49 7.36
C ILE A 166 -18.95 5.16 6.90
N ARG A 167 -19.99 5.18 7.75
CA ARG A 167 -21.25 5.86 7.45
C ARG A 167 -21.05 7.35 7.26
N TRP A 168 -20.33 7.97 8.19
CA TRP A 168 -20.04 9.41 8.11
C TRP A 168 -19.31 9.77 6.82
N ALA A 169 -18.26 9.02 6.44
CA ALA A 169 -17.53 9.22 5.20
C ALA A 169 -18.45 9.16 3.96
N ALA A 170 -19.33 8.14 3.91
CA ALA A 170 -20.29 7.98 2.82
C ALA A 170 -21.32 9.12 2.74
N ASP A 171 -21.74 9.66 3.90
CA ASP A 171 -22.67 10.79 3.97
C ASP A 171 -22.01 12.14 3.65
N HIS A 172 -20.68 12.23 3.76
CA HIS A 172 -19.90 13.43 3.45
C HIS A 172 -19.21 13.36 2.07
N GLY A 173 -19.75 12.54 1.16
CA GLY A 173 -19.38 12.57 -0.25
C GLY A 173 -18.07 11.86 -0.57
N ALA A 174 -17.66 10.89 0.22
CA ALA A 174 -16.54 10.03 -0.15
C ALA A 174 -16.89 9.17 -1.36
N ASP A 175 -16.12 9.31 -2.45
CA ASP A 175 -16.20 8.44 -3.62
C ASP A 175 -15.52 7.09 -3.37
N VAL A 176 -14.47 7.11 -2.54
CA VAL A 176 -13.68 5.95 -2.14
C VAL A 176 -13.49 5.99 -0.63
N ILE A 177 -13.59 4.86 0.03
CA ILE A 177 -13.32 4.69 1.47
C ILE A 177 -12.16 3.72 1.60
N ASN A 178 -11.02 4.23 2.06
CA ASN A 178 -9.82 3.44 2.36
C ASN A 178 -9.86 2.98 3.81
N LEU A 179 -9.75 1.67 4.02
CA LEU A 179 -9.72 0.98 5.30
C LEU A 179 -8.38 0.23 5.42
N SER A 180 -7.29 0.99 5.67
CA SER A 180 -5.95 0.44 5.91
C SER A 180 -5.81 -0.09 7.34
N LEU A 181 -6.83 -0.76 7.83
CA LEU A 181 -6.95 -1.29 9.18
C LEU A 181 -7.81 -2.56 9.17
N GLY A 182 -7.77 -3.30 10.25
CA GLY A 182 -8.62 -4.47 10.43
C GLY A 182 -8.27 -5.24 11.68
N ASP A 183 -9.12 -6.19 12.03
CA ASP A 183 -8.82 -7.26 12.95
C ASP A 183 -8.49 -8.53 12.14
N ASP A 184 -7.24 -8.95 12.18
CA ASP A 184 -6.69 -10.16 11.59
C ASP A 184 -6.13 -11.11 12.66
N SER A 185 -6.65 -11.01 13.88
CA SER A 185 -6.35 -11.92 14.97
C SER A 185 -7.02 -13.28 14.76
N GLU A 186 -6.57 -14.29 15.49
CA GLU A 186 -7.20 -15.63 15.50
C GLU A 186 -8.68 -15.57 15.91
N SER A 187 -9.06 -14.61 16.74
CA SER A 187 -10.42 -14.39 17.22
C SER A 187 -11.24 -13.44 16.35
N ALA A 188 -10.70 -12.97 15.22
CA ALA A 188 -11.42 -12.05 14.35
C ALA A 188 -12.75 -12.67 13.86
N HIS A 189 -13.81 -11.92 14.00
CA HIS A 189 -15.16 -12.33 13.60
C HIS A 189 -15.92 -11.16 12.99
N PRO A 190 -16.93 -11.44 12.15
CA PRO A 190 -17.72 -10.39 11.54
C PRO A 190 -18.57 -9.63 12.55
N GLU A 191 -18.49 -8.31 12.47
CA GLU A 191 -19.32 -7.40 13.26
C GLU A 191 -20.51 -6.90 12.42
N PRO A 192 -21.78 -7.23 12.79
CA PRO A 192 -22.94 -6.85 12.01
C PRO A 192 -23.07 -5.35 11.75
N GLY A 193 -22.61 -4.51 12.71
CA GLY A 193 -22.60 -3.05 12.58
C GLY A 193 -21.65 -2.56 11.52
N GLU A 194 -20.47 -3.17 11.40
CA GLU A 194 -19.47 -2.85 10.40
C GLU A 194 -19.91 -3.31 9.00
N ASP A 195 -20.40 -4.55 8.86
CA ASP A 195 -20.94 -5.03 7.58
C ASP A 195 -22.07 -4.11 7.11
N ALA A 196 -23.02 -3.77 7.98
CA ALA A 196 -24.11 -2.86 7.65
C ALA A 196 -23.62 -1.47 7.23
N ALA A 197 -22.50 -0.96 7.80
CA ALA A 197 -21.88 0.30 7.40
C ALA A 197 -21.21 0.20 6.03
N VAL A 198 -20.50 -0.90 5.75
CA VAL A 198 -19.91 -1.18 4.43
C VAL A 198 -21.00 -1.25 3.37
N GLN A 199 -22.07 -2.02 3.61
CA GLN A 199 -23.20 -2.12 2.67
C GLN A 199 -23.88 -0.76 2.45
N TYR A 200 -24.00 0.07 3.49
CA TYR A 200 -24.52 1.42 3.37
C TYR A 200 -23.66 2.28 2.45
N ALA A 201 -22.33 2.27 2.64
CA ALA A 201 -21.39 3.02 1.80
C ALA A 201 -21.46 2.59 0.33
N LEU A 202 -21.49 1.26 0.06
CA LEU A 202 -21.65 0.71 -1.29
C LEU A 202 -22.95 1.14 -1.96
N LYS A 203 -24.06 1.19 -1.20
CA LYS A 203 -25.37 1.69 -1.69
C LYS A 203 -25.33 3.18 -2.03
N LYS A 204 -24.58 3.97 -1.28
CA LYS A 204 -24.34 5.40 -1.56
C LYS A 204 -23.44 5.60 -2.79
N GLY A 205 -22.83 4.56 -3.32
CA GLY A 205 -21.95 4.61 -4.49
C GLY A 205 -20.47 4.73 -4.15
N ALA A 206 -20.11 4.77 -2.86
CA ALA A 206 -18.71 4.76 -2.45
C ALA A 206 -18.06 3.39 -2.67
N VAL A 207 -16.84 3.37 -3.21
CA VAL A 207 -16.05 2.14 -3.34
C VAL A 207 -15.29 1.91 -2.03
N VAL A 208 -15.45 0.74 -1.43
CA VAL A 208 -14.77 0.38 -0.19
C VAL A 208 -13.57 -0.50 -0.50
N VAL A 209 -12.38 -0.06 -0.10
CA VAL A 209 -11.10 -0.75 -0.28
C VAL A 209 -10.52 -1.04 1.10
N ALA A 210 -10.04 -2.26 1.34
CA ALA A 210 -9.48 -2.65 2.62
C ALA A 210 -8.21 -3.49 2.47
N SER A 211 -7.33 -3.38 3.46
CA SER A 211 -6.14 -4.23 3.59
C SER A 211 -6.52 -5.68 3.87
N ALA A 212 -5.90 -6.65 3.16
CA ALA A 212 -6.24 -8.07 3.31
C ALA A 212 -5.85 -8.68 4.66
N GLY A 213 -5.03 -7.99 5.45
CA GLY A 213 -4.47 -8.44 6.72
C GLY A 213 -2.98 -8.78 6.61
N ASN A 214 -2.31 -8.82 7.76
CA ASN A 214 -0.86 -9.03 7.86
C ASN A 214 -0.53 -10.29 8.70
N SER A 215 -1.39 -11.30 8.65
CA SER A 215 -1.22 -12.55 9.38
C SER A 215 -0.65 -13.71 8.54
N GLY A 216 -0.06 -13.41 7.36
CA GLY A 216 0.47 -14.42 6.43
C GLY A 216 1.50 -15.37 7.04
N GLU A 217 2.32 -14.89 7.95
CA GLU A 217 3.29 -15.70 8.70
C GLU A 217 2.73 -16.27 10.02
N LYS A 218 1.46 -15.94 10.34
CA LYS A 218 0.81 -16.26 11.62
C LYS A 218 -0.46 -17.11 11.44
N GLY A 219 -0.63 -17.77 10.30
CA GLY A 219 -1.74 -18.68 10.04
C GLY A 219 -2.82 -18.14 9.11
N ASP A 220 -2.58 -17.04 8.42
CA ASP A 220 -3.52 -16.48 7.43
C ASP A 220 -4.94 -16.28 8.02
N HIS A 221 -5.06 -15.59 9.15
CA HIS A 221 -6.34 -15.36 9.80
C HIS A 221 -7.27 -14.51 8.92
N ILE A 222 -8.58 -14.71 9.03
CA ILE A 222 -9.56 -13.88 8.32
C ILE A 222 -9.44 -12.45 8.85
N SER A 223 -9.44 -11.46 7.94
CA SER A 223 -9.40 -10.04 8.31
C SER A 223 -10.73 -9.35 8.01
N TYR A 224 -11.23 -8.61 8.97
CA TYR A 224 -12.36 -7.70 8.80
C TYR A 224 -11.86 -6.25 8.97
N PRO A 225 -12.30 -5.33 8.10
CA PRO A 225 -13.45 -5.38 7.16
C PRO A 225 -13.15 -5.98 5.78
N ALA A 226 -11.96 -6.48 5.48
CA ALA A 226 -11.59 -7.00 4.16
C ALA A 226 -12.53 -8.12 3.66
N ALA A 227 -12.98 -8.98 4.57
CA ALA A 227 -13.83 -10.11 4.24
C ALA A 227 -15.31 -9.76 4.04
N TYR A 228 -15.75 -8.52 4.26
CA TYR A 228 -17.14 -8.15 4.01
C TYR A 228 -17.47 -8.12 2.53
N PRO A 229 -18.72 -8.55 2.15
CA PRO A 229 -19.16 -8.55 0.76
C PRO A 229 -19.06 -7.17 0.10
N GLY A 230 -18.52 -7.13 -1.12
CA GLY A 230 -18.39 -5.90 -1.91
C GLY A 230 -17.10 -5.12 -1.68
N VAL A 231 -16.39 -5.35 -0.59
CA VAL A 231 -15.07 -4.75 -0.33
C VAL A 231 -14.05 -5.22 -1.36
N ILE A 232 -13.18 -4.31 -1.79
CA ILE A 232 -11.99 -4.64 -2.57
C ILE A 232 -10.87 -4.90 -1.57
N ALA A 233 -10.66 -6.16 -1.23
CA ALA A 233 -9.57 -6.56 -0.35
C ALA A 233 -8.25 -6.64 -1.13
N VAL A 234 -7.19 -6.05 -0.58
CA VAL A 234 -5.91 -5.87 -1.27
C VAL A 234 -4.79 -6.61 -0.56
N ALA A 235 -4.17 -7.56 -1.27
CA ALA A 235 -2.96 -8.23 -0.85
C ALA A 235 -1.71 -7.39 -1.17
N ALA A 236 -0.62 -7.59 -0.42
CA ALA A 236 0.64 -6.91 -0.65
C ALA A 236 1.60 -7.74 -1.51
N VAL A 237 2.32 -7.05 -2.40
CA VAL A 237 3.45 -7.59 -3.15
C VAL A 237 4.70 -6.74 -2.92
N ASP A 238 5.87 -7.37 -3.10
CA ASP A 238 7.17 -6.70 -3.14
C ASP A 238 7.43 -6.05 -4.51
N ARG A 239 8.62 -5.42 -4.66
CA ARG A 239 9.04 -4.77 -5.91
C ARG A 239 9.21 -5.72 -7.11
N TYR A 240 9.27 -7.02 -6.89
CA TYR A 240 9.35 -8.04 -7.93
C TYR A 240 7.97 -8.59 -8.31
N GLY A 241 6.90 -8.09 -7.70
CA GLY A 241 5.53 -8.57 -7.87
C GLY A 241 5.28 -9.91 -7.16
N THR A 242 6.19 -10.32 -6.27
CA THR A 242 6.03 -11.52 -5.44
C THR A 242 5.12 -11.20 -4.26
N HIS A 243 4.27 -12.14 -3.87
CA HIS A 243 3.45 -12.00 -2.68
C HIS A 243 4.32 -11.78 -1.44
N ALA A 244 4.08 -10.71 -0.70
CA ALA A 244 4.80 -10.40 0.53
C ALA A 244 4.45 -11.41 1.63
N SER A 245 5.46 -11.98 2.31
CA SER A 245 5.27 -13.10 3.26
C SER A 245 4.27 -12.81 4.39
N PHE A 246 4.24 -11.57 4.85
CA PHE A 246 3.31 -11.11 5.88
C PHE A 246 1.86 -10.98 5.40
N SER A 247 1.64 -10.82 4.08
CA SER A 247 0.29 -10.58 3.53
C SER A 247 -0.59 -11.82 3.69
N THR A 248 -1.77 -11.63 4.26
CA THR A 248 -2.74 -12.71 4.47
C THR A 248 -3.23 -13.29 3.16
N ARG A 249 -3.23 -14.64 3.06
CA ARG A 249 -3.73 -15.43 1.92
C ARG A 249 -5.14 -15.89 2.22
N ARG A 250 -6.15 -15.28 1.58
CA ARG A 250 -7.56 -15.67 1.79
C ARG A 250 -8.39 -15.46 0.53
N TRP A 251 -9.50 -16.19 0.46
CA TRP A 251 -10.44 -16.20 -0.67
C TRP A 251 -11.01 -14.82 -1.02
N TYR A 252 -11.02 -13.87 -0.09
CA TYR A 252 -11.54 -12.53 -0.32
C TYR A 252 -10.54 -11.60 -1.01
N ALA A 253 -9.26 -11.96 -1.12
CA ALA A 253 -8.29 -11.15 -1.85
C ALA A 253 -8.77 -10.91 -3.28
N ALA A 254 -9.00 -9.65 -3.62
CA ALA A 254 -9.49 -9.27 -4.94
C ALA A 254 -8.35 -8.96 -5.90
N VAL A 255 -7.43 -8.12 -5.47
CA VAL A 255 -6.25 -7.70 -6.23
C VAL A 255 -5.05 -7.55 -5.31
N SER A 256 -3.88 -7.35 -5.89
CA SER A 256 -2.67 -7.01 -5.14
C SER A 256 -2.11 -5.66 -5.59
N ALA A 257 -1.28 -5.06 -4.73
CA ALA A 257 -0.57 -3.83 -5.01
C ALA A 257 0.74 -3.77 -4.19
N PRO A 258 1.64 -2.81 -4.48
CA PRO A 258 2.85 -2.59 -3.70
C PRO A 258 2.57 -2.44 -2.21
N GLY A 259 3.27 -3.19 -1.36
CA GLY A 259 3.04 -3.16 0.08
C GLY A 259 4.28 -3.48 0.92
N ASP A 260 5.44 -3.64 0.29
CA ASP A 260 6.72 -3.88 0.94
C ASP A 260 7.73 -2.84 0.48
N ASP A 261 8.63 -2.38 1.36
CA ASP A 261 9.59 -1.30 1.07
C ASP A 261 8.92 -0.02 0.51
N ILE A 262 7.85 0.46 1.13
CA ILE A 262 7.11 1.64 0.70
C ILE A 262 7.57 2.88 1.46
N VAL A 263 8.08 3.88 0.73
CA VAL A 263 8.48 5.16 1.31
C VAL A 263 7.24 6.00 1.61
N VAL A 264 7.11 6.44 2.85
CA VAL A 264 6.01 7.26 3.33
C VAL A 264 6.51 8.39 4.22
N PRO A 265 5.83 9.55 4.23
CA PRO A 265 6.12 10.63 5.16
C PRO A 265 5.39 10.39 6.49
N ALA A 266 5.88 11.06 7.54
CA ALA A 266 5.24 11.07 8.84
C ALA A 266 5.06 12.51 9.37
N PRO A 267 4.23 12.71 10.42
CA PRO A 267 3.97 14.05 11.00
C PRO A 267 5.22 14.79 11.50
N ASP A 268 6.30 14.06 11.81
CA ASP A 268 7.61 14.64 12.17
C ASP A 268 8.39 15.18 10.96
N ARG A 269 7.79 15.15 9.76
CA ARG A 269 8.37 15.58 8.48
C ARG A 269 9.60 14.77 8.06
N GLN A 270 9.73 13.53 8.58
CA GLN A 270 10.70 12.56 8.11
C GLN A 270 10.03 11.54 7.19
N TYR A 271 10.85 10.84 6.41
CA TYR A 271 10.40 9.76 5.54
C TYR A 271 10.87 8.43 6.11
N TYR A 272 9.99 7.45 6.04
CA TYR A 272 10.21 6.10 6.55
C TYR A 272 9.91 5.08 5.47
N VAL A 273 10.54 3.92 5.59
CA VAL A 273 10.19 2.75 4.77
C VAL A 273 9.27 1.88 5.61
N GLU A 274 8.08 1.65 5.09
CA GLU A 274 7.01 0.91 5.76
C GLU A 274 6.61 -0.31 4.94
N TRP A 275 5.97 -1.27 5.59
CA TRP A 275 5.41 -2.46 4.98
C TRP A 275 4.01 -2.75 5.51
N GLY A 276 3.19 -3.39 4.71
CA GLY A 276 1.85 -3.81 5.12
C GLY A 276 0.85 -3.80 3.97
N THR A 277 -0.18 -4.61 4.09
CA THR A 277 -1.35 -4.56 3.21
C THR A 277 -2.09 -3.22 3.31
N SER A 278 -1.78 -2.42 4.35
CA SER A 278 -2.24 -1.04 4.50
C SER A 278 -1.76 -0.14 3.36
N ALA A 279 -0.46 -0.18 3.01
CA ALA A 279 0.08 0.56 1.89
C ALA A 279 -0.52 0.08 0.57
N ALA A 280 -0.65 -1.24 0.39
CA ALA A 280 -1.27 -1.83 -0.80
C ALA A 280 -2.73 -1.35 -0.99
N SER A 281 -3.53 -1.31 0.07
CA SER A 281 -4.90 -0.79 -0.01
C SER A 281 -4.97 0.71 -0.30
N ALA A 282 -4.01 1.50 0.20
CA ALA A 282 -3.89 2.91 -0.15
C ALA A 282 -3.57 3.12 -1.64
N PHE A 283 -2.65 2.35 -2.21
CA PHE A 283 -2.40 2.36 -3.66
C PHE A 283 -3.65 2.01 -4.47
N VAL A 284 -4.38 0.97 -4.08
CA VAL A 284 -5.63 0.60 -4.78
C VAL A 284 -6.71 1.66 -4.60
N SER A 285 -6.80 2.31 -3.44
CA SER A 285 -7.74 3.42 -3.21
C SER A 285 -7.46 4.60 -4.15
N GLY A 286 -6.18 4.94 -4.35
CA GLY A 286 -5.77 5.92 -5.35
C GLY A 286 -6.05 5.47 -6.79
N ALA A 287 -5.82 4.19 -7.12
CA ALA A 287 -6.17 3.63 -8.43
C ALA A 287 -7.68 3.71 -8.70
N VAL A 288 -8.51 3.39 -7.69
CA VAL A 288 -9.97 3.58 -7.75
C VAL A 288 -10.32 5.05 -7.97
N ALA A 289 -9.63 5.98 -7.31
CA ALA A 289 -9.86 7.41 -7.52
C ALA A 289 -9.56 7.84 -8.96
N LEU A 290 -8.51 7.32 -9.59
CA LEU A 290 -8.22 7.56 -11.01
C LEU A 290 -9.32 7.00 -11.91
N VAL A 291 -9.75 5.75 -11.68
CA VAL A 291 -10.84 5.14 -12.46
C VAL A 291 -12.15 5.91 -12.30
N ARG A 292 -12.48 6.33 -11.07
CA ARG A 292 -13.69 7.09 -10.77
C ARG A 292 -13.65 8.47 -11.43
N ALA A 293 -12.51 9.16 -11.44
CA ALA A 293 -12.34 10.45 -12.10
C ALA A 293 -12.55 10.35 -13.61
N ALA A 294 -12.06 9.27 -14.23
CA ALA A 294 -12.26 9.02 -15.65
C ALA A 294 -13.71 8.56 -15.97
N HIS A 295 -14.35 7.85 -15.06
CA HIS A 295 -15.66 7.21 -15.26
C HIS A 295 -16.58 7.40 -14.05
N PRO A 296 -17.09 8.61 -13.78
CA PRO A 296 -17.82 8.95 -12.55
C PRO A 296 -19.14 8.18 -12.39
N GLY A 297 -19.73 7.70 -13.49
CA GLY A 297 -21.01 6.96 -13.47
C GLY A 297 -20.91 5.47 -13.16
N LEU A 298 -19.71 4.89 -13.04
CA LEU A 298 -19.58 3.45 -12.75
C LEU A 298 -19.94 3.15 -11.30
N THR A 299 -20.63 2.04 -11.09
CA THR A 299 -20.97 1.56 -9.74
C THR A 299 -19.76 0.92 -9.05
N PRO A 300 -19.73 0.82 -7.69
CA PRO A 300 -18.68 0.12 -6.96
C PRO A 300 -18.42 -1.29 -7.49
N ALA A 301 -19.46 -2.05 -7.82
CA ALA A 301 -19.33 -3.39 -8.39
C ALA A 301 -18.68 -3.39 -9.77
N GLN A 302 -18.98 -2.40 -10.63
CA GLN A 302 -18.35 -2.25 -11.94
C GLN A 302 -16.87 -1.89 -11.80
N ILE A 303 -16.53 -1.00 -10.86
CA ILE A 303 -15.14 -0.63 -10.60
C ILE A 303 -14.36 -1.85 -10.06
N LYS A 304 -14.91 -2.57 -9.07
CA LYS A 304 -14.29 -3.81 -8.58
C LYS A 304 -14.03 -4.80 -9.74
N LYS A 305 -15.05 -5.03 -10.58
CA LYS A 305 -14.89 -5.91 -11.74
C LYS A 305 -13.83 -5.42 -12.72
N LEU A 306 -13.77 -4.12 -13.01
CA LEU A 306 -12.73 -3.54 -13.86
C LEU A 306 -11.34 -3.84 -13.32
N LEU A 307 -11.09 -3.56 -12.04
CA LEU A 307 -9.78 -3.80 -11.44
C LEU A 307 -9.39 -5.27 -11.48
N THR A 308 -10.34 -6.20 -11.28
CA THR A 308 -10.06 -7.64 -11.35
C THR A 308 -9.85 -8.13 -12.78
N ASP A 309 -10.63 -7.63 -13.75
CA ASP A 309 -10.54 -8.07 -15.15
C ASP A 309 -9.29 -7.52 -15.84
N THR A 310 -8.75 -6.39 -15.36
CA THR A 310 -7.57 -5.72 -15.96
C THR A 310 -6.30 -5.88 -15.14
N ALA A 311 -6.35 -6.66 -14.07
CA ALA A 311 -5.18 -6.93 -13.23
C ALA A 311 -4.07 -7.61 -14.03
N ARG A 312 -2.82 -7.22 -13.76
CA ARG A 312 -1.63 -7.78 -14.41
C ARG A 312 -1.03 -8.92 -13.59
N SER A 313 -0.18 -9.70 -14.25
CA SER A 313 0.52 -10.83 -13.61
C SER A 313 -0.44 -11.77 -12.89
N SER A 314 -1.59 -12.03 -13.54
CA SER A 314 -2.63 -12.93 -13.01
C SER A 314 -2.03 -14.31 -12.69
N PRO A 315 -2.40 -14.92 -11.57
CA PRO A 315 -1.98 -16.27 -11.23
C PRO A 315 -2.42 -17.29 -12.27
N ALA A 316 -1.73 -18.43 -12.32
CA ALA A 316 -2.16 -19.56 -13.13
C ALA A 316 -3.58 -19.99 -12.69
N GLY A 317 -4.53 -20.02 -13.63
CA GLY A 317 -5.94 -20.23 -13.33
C GLY A 317 -6.74 -18.94 -13.12
N GLY A 318 -6.13 -17.76 -13.27
CA GLY A 318 -6.79 -16.46 -13.29
C GLY A 318 -6.93 -15.81 -11.90
N ARG A 319 -6.90 -16.58 -10.80
CA ARG A 319 -6.99 -16.08 -9.44
C ARG A 319 -6.36 -17.04 -8.44
N ASP A 320 -5.74 -16.50 -7.37
CA ASP A 320 -5.35 -17.25 -6.17
C ASP A 320 -5.66 -16.47 -4.88
N ASP A 321 -5.45 -17.10 -3.72
CA ASP A 321 -5.70 -16.48 -2.42
C ASP A 321 -4.55 -15.56 -1.97
N SER A 322 -3.41 -15.58 -2.66
CA SER A 322 -2.21 -14.78 -2.35
C SER A 322 -2.28 -13.39 -2.97
N ARG A 323 -2.73 -13.28 -4.22
CA ARG A 323 -2.69 -12.04 -5.00
C ARG A 323 -4.03 -11.67 -5.63
N GLY A 324 -5.10 -12.42 -5.30
CA GLY A 324 -6.38 -12.26 -5.96
C GLY A 324 -6.25 -12.50 -7.46
N TYR A 325 -6.77 -11.60 -8.28
CA TYR A 325 -6.68 -11.63 -9.74
C TYR A 325 -5.35 -11.11 -10.29
N GLY A 326 -4.45 -10.63 -9.44
CA GLY A 326 -3.16 -10.09 -9.81
C GLY A 326 -2.98 -8.63 -9.37
N MET A 327 -1.90 -8.00 -9.83
CA MET A 327 -1.56 -6.62 -9.48
C MET A 327 -2.45 -5.64 -10.24
N VAL A 328 -3.01 -4.65 -9.54
CA VAL A 328 -3.88 -3.63 -10.11
C VAL A 328 -3.16 -2.83 -11.21
N ASP A 329 -3.88 -2.53 -12.30
CA ASP A 329 -3.41 -1.68 -13.39
C ASP A 329 -4.42 -0.55 -13.65
N PRO A 330 -4.20 0.65 -13.10
CA PRO A 330 -5.13 1.76 -13.25
C PRO A 330 -5.27 2.25 -14.69
N ALA A 331 -4.22 2.21 -15.51
CA ALA A 331 -4.28 2.64 -16.90
C ALA A 331 -5.15 1.69 -17.73
N ALA A 332 -4.95 0.37 -17.56
CA ALA A 332 -5.78 -0.63 -18.23
C ALA A 332 -7.24 -0.56 -17.76
N ALA A 333 -7.49 -0.33 -16.46
CA ALA A 333 -8.83 -0.17 -15.92
C ALA A 333 -9.53 1.07 -16.48
N ILE A 334 -8.85 2.22 -16.57
CA ILE A 334 -9.39 3.43 -17.20
C ILE A 334 -9.76 3.16 -18.66
N LYS A 335 -8.85 2.56 -19.43
CA LYS A 335 -9.09 2.23 -20.85
C LYS A 335 -10.27 1.28 -21.03
N ALA A 336 -10.38 0.25 -20.20
CA ALA A 336 -11.48 -0.71 -20.27
C ALA A 336 -12.81 -0.10 -19.82
N GLY A 337 -12.78 0.81 -18.83
CA GLY A 337 -13.95 1.51 -18.31
C GLY A 337 -14.69 2.34 -19.36
N GLY A 338 -13.99 2.88 -20.36
CA GLY A 338 -14.60 3.62 -21.46
C GLY A 338 -15.55 2.78 -22.35
N LYS A 339 -15.48 1.46 -22.25
CA LYS A 339 -16.38 0.54 -22.98
C LYS A 339 -17.62 0.15 -22.17
N LEU A 340 -17.66 0.49 -20.88
CA LEU A 340 -18.77 0.15 -19.98
C LEU A 340 -19.87 1.20 -20.03
N ARG A 341 -21.12 0.73 -19.96
CA ARG A 341 -22.26 1.60 -19.69
C ARG A 341 -22.48 1.64 -18.17
N PRO A 342 -22.68 2.81 -17.56
CA PRO A 342 -23.05 2.91 -16.17
C PRO A 342 -24.30 2.07 -15.88
N ALA A 343 -24.20 1.14 -14.93
CA ALA A 343 -25.35 0.42 -14.41
C ALA A 343 -25.89 1.25 -13.24
N GLY A 344 -27.17 1.60 -13.23
CA GLY A 344 -27.76 2.30 -12.08
C GLY A 344 -27.48 1.55 -10.76
N LEU A 345 -27.32 2.28 -9.67
CA LEU A 345 -27.22 1.68 -8.33
C LEU A 345 -28.51 0.88 -8.06
N ARG A 346 -28.39 -0.44 -7.92
CA ARG A 346 -29.53 -1.29 -7.60
C ARG A 346 -29.75 -1.30 -6.09
N PRO A 347 -30.94 -0.88 -5.60
CA PRO A 347 -31.22 -0.86 -4.16
C PRO A 347 -31.14 -2.24 -3.49
N ASP A 348 -31.38 -3.33 -4.25
CA ASP A 348 -31.68 -4.65 -3.69
C ASP A 348 -30.49 -5.63 -3.63
N SER A 349 -29.29 -5.25 -4.08
CA SER A 349 -28.17 -6.19 -4.08
C SER A 349 -27.52 -6.41 -2.70
N ALA A 350 -27.96 -5.66 -1.70
CA ALA A 350 -27.32 -5.61 -0.39
C ALA A 350 -27.95 -6.48 0.70
N ALA A 351 -29.11 -7.09 0.44
CA ALA A 351 -29.83 -7.90 1.45
C ALA A 351 -29.43 -9.38 1.47
N ALA A 352 -28.48 -9.79 0.64
CA ALA A 352 -28.03 -11.17 0.68
C ALA A 352 -26.90 -11.26 1.70
N GLY A 353 -27.20 -11.71 2.90
CA GLY A 353 -26.23 -12.05 3.92
C GLY A 353 -25.04 -12.87 3.37
N TYR A 354 -24.07 -13.19 4.20
CA TYR A 354 -22.91 -14.02 3.89
C TYR A 354 -23.28 -15.26 3.07
N ARG A 355 -23.41 -15.13 1.75
CA ARG A 355 -23.76 -16.22 0.87
C ARG A 355 -22.53 -16.62 0.06
N GLU A 356 -22.32 -17.90 -0.05
CA GLU A 356 -21.25 -18.54 -0.84
C GLU A 356 -21.09 -17.95 -2.24
N LYS A 357 -22.18 -17.47 -2.85
CA LYS A 357 -22.14 -16.88 -4.20
C LYS A 357 -21.36 -15.55 -4.29
N TYR A 358 -21.08 -14.86 -3.17
CA TYR A 358 -20.24 -13.65 -3.15
C TYR A 358 -18.76 -13.97 -2.96
N PHE A 359 -18.46 -15.13 -2.37
CA PHE A 359 -17.10 -15.58 -2.09
C PHE A 359 -16.64 -16.70 -3.01
N GLY A 360 -17.46 -17.07 -4.01
CA GLY A 360 -17.21 -18.21 -4.87
C GLY A 360 -17.45 -19.54 -4.14
N SER A 361 -16.81 -20.61 -4.61
CA SER A 361 -16.92 -21.98 -4.07
C SER A 361 -16.21 -22.20 -2.73
N GLY A 362 -15.89 -21.14 -2.00
CA GLY A 362 -15.14 -21.19 -0.73
C GLY A 362 -13.63 -21.06 -0.91
N PRO A 363 -12.87 -21.21 0.19
CA PRO A 363 -11.42 -21.08 0.13
C PRO A 363 -10.85 -22.11 -0.84
N THR A 364 -10.01 -21.64 -1.75
CA THR A 364 -9.20 -22.54 -2.57
C THR A 364 -8.32 -23.34 -1.60
N PRO A 365 -8.43 -24.67 -1.57
CA PRO A 365 -7.56 -25.44 -0.68
C PRO A 365 -6.11 -25.05 -0.96
N PRO A 366 -5.27 -24.89 0.07
CA PRO A 366 -3.87 -24.59 -0.12
C PRO A 366 -3.35 -25.58 -1.15
N ARG A 367 -2.79 -25.07 -2.24
CA ARG A 367 -2.03 -25.91 -3.14
C ARG A 367 -0.88 -26.40 -2.28
N GLU A 368 -0.90 -27.68 -1.89
CA GLU A 368 0.29 -28.30 -1.35
C GLU A 368 1.34 -28.12 -2.45
N ASP A 369 2.19 -27.12 -2.29
CA ASP A 369 3.43 -27.03 -3.04
C ASP A 369 4.28 -28.24 -2.61
N ARG A 370 3.92 -29.39 -3.18
CA ARG A 370 4.83 -30.51 -3.26
C ARG A 370 5.91 -30.05 -4.23
N GLY A 371 6.83 -29.22 -3.70
CA GLY A 371 8.06 -28.92 -4.42
C GLY A 371 8.62 -30.21 -4.96
N PRO A 372 9.49 -30.16 -5.98
CA PRO A 372 10.02 -31.37 -6.61
C PRO A 372 10.67 -32.37 -5.64
N ALA A 373 10.83 -32.00 -4.37
CA ALA A 373 11.34 -32.81 -3.29
C ALA A 373 10.24 -33.46 -2.39
N GLY A 374 8.95 -33.22 -2.61
CA GLY A 374 7.87 -33.80 -1.76
C GLY A 374 7.84 -35.33 -1.69
N TRP A 375 8.43 -36.03 -2.68
CA TRP A 375 8.63 -37.45 -2.70
C TRP A 375 9.88 -37.91 -1.89
N LEU A 376 10.81 -36.98 -1.61
CA LEU A 376 12.05 -37.30 -0.88
C LEU A 376 11.78 -37.65 0.60
N ALA A 377 10.79 -37.02 1.21
CA ALA A 377 10.46 -37.27 2.61
C ALA A 377 10.00 -38.75 2.88
N PRO A 378 9.04 -39.32 2.12
CA PRO A 378 8.69 -40.74 2.30
C PRO A 378 9.82 -41.70 1.89
N VAL A 379 10.65 -41.33 0.89
CA VAL A 379 11.82 -42.14 0.51
C VAL A 379 12.89 -42.12 1.59
N ALA A 380 13.21 -40.98 2.17
CA ALA A 380 14.14 -40.84 3.28
C ALA A 380 13.64 -41.58 4.54
N GLY A 381 12.34 -41.51 4.83
CA GLY A 381 11.70 -42.24 5.90
C GLY A 381 11.78 -43.79 5.72
N GLY A 382 11.53 -44.27 4.49
CA GLY A 382 11.64 -45.67 4.14
C GLY A 382 13.08 -46.19 4.23
N LEU A 383 14.06 -45.46 3.76
CA LEU A 383 15.49 -45.79 3.88
C LEU A 383 15.95 -45.81 5.34
N GLY A 384 15.51 -44.84 6.16
CA GLY A 384 15.79 -44.79 7.59
C GLY A 384 15.24 -45.98 8.33
N ALA A 385 14.02 -46.41 8.03
CA ALA A 385 13.41 -47.62 8.62
C ALA A 385 14.15 -48.90 8.21
N LEU A 386 14.57 -49.03 6.94
CA LEU A 386 15.37 -50.14 6.44
C LEU A 386 16.73 -50.24 7.12
N LEU A 387 17.43 -49.13 7.30
CA LEU A 387 18.72 -49.04 7.99
C LEU A 387 18.59 -49.42 9.48
N LEU A 388 17.53 -48.99 10.14
CA LEU A 388 17.21 -49.36 11.51
C LEU A 388 16.93 -50.87 11.63
N ALA A 389 16.13 -51.46 10.72
CA ALA A 389 15.87 -52.87 10.69
C ALA A 389 17.15 -53.69 10.47
N LEU A 390 18.02 -53.27 9.55
CA LEU A 390 19.31 -53.86 9.28
C LEU A 390 20.24 -53.79 10.51
N ALA A 391 20.27 -52.62 11.18
CA ALA A 391 21.04 -52.43 12.41
C ALA A 391 20.59 -53.38 13.52
N VAL A 392 19.28 -53.61 13.70
CA VAL A 392 18.70 -54.55 14.68
C VAL A 392 19.07 -56.00 14.35
N VAL A 393 19.00 -56.37 13.06
CA VAL A 393 19.39 -57.72 12.61
C VAL A 393 20.88 -57.97 12.86
N LEU A 394 21.74 -57.02 12.52
CA LEU A 394 23.19 -57.13 12.75
C LEU A 394 23.53 -57.15 14.25
N TRP A 395 22.82 -56.38 15.06
CA TRP A 395 22.98 -56.39 16.53
C TRP A 395 22.58 -57.72 17.17
N ARG A 396 21.45 -58.32 16.73
CA ARG A 396 21.02 -59.67 17.17
C ARG A 396 21.97 -60.74 16.68
N GLY A 397 22.52 -60.67 15.49
CA GLY A 397 23.49 -61.62 14.95
C GLY A 397 24.82 -61.60 15.70
N ARG A 398 25.24 -60.45 16.25
CA ARG A 398 26.48 -60.35 17.07
C ARG A 398 26.34 -60.94 18.49
N ASN A 399 25.14 -60.92 19.04
CA ASN A 399 24.91 -61.40 20.43
C ASN A 399 24.55 -62.87 20.53
N GLY A 400 24.59 -63.63 19.40
CA GLY A 400 24.23 -65.05 19.33
C GLY A 400 25.42 -66.05 19.35
N ARG A 401 26.61 -65.70 19.82
CA ARG A 401 27.70 -66.68 19.96
C ARG A 401 27.66 -67.33 21.34
N PRO A 402 27.42 -68.64 21.44
CA PRO A 402 27.51 -69.39 22.72
C PRO A 402 28.98 -69.48 23.16
N VAL A 403 29.23 -69.03 24.39
CA VAL A 403 30.54 -69.32 25.09
C VAL A 403 30.49 -70.70 25.58
N PHE A 404 31.23 -71.66 24.95
CA PHE A 404 31.47 -72.98 25.49
C PHE A 404 32.57 -72.87 26.54
N PRO A 405 32.40 -73.50 27.72
CA PRO A 405 33.48 -73.63 28.70
C PRO A 405 34.46 -74.67 28.24
N ARG A 406 35.78 -74.38 28.22
CA ARG A 406 36.85 -75.38 28.14
C ARG A 406 37.16 -75.82 29.53
N ARG A 407 37.21 -77.16 29.65
CA ARG A 407 37.80 -77.86 30.79
C ARG A 407 39.29 -77.62 30.84
#